data_379cbbcc32557d156322ea2dbd71e2ba
#
_entry.id   379cbbcc32557d156322ea2dbd71e2ba
#
_cell.length_a   1.000
_cell.length_b   1.000
_cell.length_c   1.000
_cell.angle_alpha   90.00
_cell.angle_beta   90.00
_cell.angle_gamma   90.00
#
_symmetry.space_group_name_H-M   'P 1'
#
loop_
_entity.id
_entity.type
_entity.pdbx_description
1 polymer ?
#
loop_
_entity_poly.entity_id
_entity_poly.type
_entity_poly.pdbx_seq_one_letter_code
_entity_poly.pdbx_strand_id
1 'polypeptide(L)'
;PGEVREPKGADMSESSKEAVAAPEFATQASPVPVDPAKGPRFGVLDLETRRSAQEVGGWGNARRMGISVGVLYDSGLDDCLSYAQDEVPRMIEDLARLEFVVGFNIKRFDYEVLRGLSDYPFRKLPTLDILELVHARLGYRLSLDGLAAATLGAKKSAHGLQALTWWKEGKIEEITAYCRRDVELTRDLYLFGLNNGYLLFTNKGGQVVRLPIDLTWPPKETKRPDASP
;
A
#
# COMPACT_ATOMS: atom_id res chain seq x y z
N PRO A 1 -3.94 -70.25 35.94
CA PRO A 1 -4.10 -70.66 34.59
C PRO A 1 -4.59 -69.53 33.75
N GLY A 2 -3.88 -69.05 32.75
CA GLY A 2 -4.29 -68.06 31.84
C GLY A 2 -3.11 -67.15 31.43
N GLU A 3 -2.22 -67.77 30.63
CA GLU A 3 -1.13 -67.09 29.95
C GLU A 3 -1.68 -66.05 28.99
N VAL A 4 -1.29 -64.79 29.12
CA VAL A 4 -1.52 -63.71 28.14
C VAL A 4 -0.23 -63.60 27.33
N ARG A 5 -0.29 -63.93 26.05
CA ARG A 5 0.79 -63.78 25.07
C ARG A 5 0.85 -62.30 24.63
N GLU A 6 2.02 -61.70 24.73
CA GLU A 6 2.36 -60.43 24.07
C GLU A 6 2.47 -60.61 22.52
N PRO A 7 2.00 -59.67 21.72
CA PRO A 7 2.32 -59.61 20.30
C PRO A 7 3.61 -58.85 20.07
N LYS A 8 4.47 -59.43 19.25
CA LYS A 8 5.77 -58.94 18.76
C LYS A 8 5.63 -57.61 18.00
N GLY A 9 6.64 -56.79 18.18
CA GLY A 9 6.82 -55.48 17.59
C GLY A 9 6.68 -55.42 16.07
N ALA A 10 6.04 -54.36 15.62
CA ALA A 10 6.04 -53.90 14.24
C ALA A 10 7.10 -52.80 14.10
N ASP A 11 8.01 -53.08 13.18
CA ASP A 11 9.04 -52.20 12.66
C ASP A 11 8.38 -50.94 12.07
N MET A 12 8.61 -49.78 12.69
CA MET A 12 8.23 -48.49 12.14
C MET A 12 9.45 -47.90 11.44
N SER A 13 9.55 -48.17 10.14
CA SER A 13 10.47 -47.47 9.26
C SER A 13 10.25 -45.96 9.34
N GLU A 14 11.26 -45.25 9.80
CA GLU A 14 11.37 -43.78 9.75
C GLU A 14 11.29 -43.34 8.30
N SER A 15 10.15 -42.77 7.92
CA SER A 15 10.00 -41.99 6.69
C SER A 15 10.68 -40.65 6.90
N SER A 16 11.90 -40.53 6.40
CA SER A 16 12.64 -39.27 6.30
C SER A 16 11.82 -38.26 5.51
N LYS A 17 11.25 -37.27 6.20
CA LYS A 17 10.71 -36.07 5.56
C LYS A 17 11.89 -35.27 5.03
N GLU A 18 12.17 -35.40 3.75
CA GLU A 18 13.01 -34.44 3.04
C GLU A 18 12.40 -33.04 3.21
N ALA A 19 13.11 -32.19 3.94
CA ALA A 19 12.85 -30.79 3.99
C ALA A 19 13.12 -30.22 2.58
N VAL A 20 12.06 -29.90 1.84
CA VAL A 20 12.17 -29.15 0.59
C VAL A 20 12.78 -27.79 0.94
N ALA A 21 14.05 -27.60 0.60
CA ALA A 21 14.74 -26.34 0.75
C ALA A 21 13.96 -25.23 0.03
N ALA A 22 13.73 -24.12 0.72
CA ALA A 22 13.16 -22.92 0.11
C ALA A 22 14.02 -22.53 -1.11
N PRO A 23 13.42 -22.12 -2.25
CA PRO A 23 14.21 -21.75 -3.41
C PRO A 23 15.12 -20.59 -3.03
N GLU A 24 16.44 -20.79 -3.13
CA GLU A 24 17.43 -19.72 -3.07
C GLU A 24 17.12 -18.75 -4.21
N PHE A 25 16.56 -17.58 -3.86
CA PHE A 25 16.44 -16.50 -4.80
C PHE A 25 17.85 -16.03 -5.14
N ALA A 26 18.31 -16.39 -6.34
CA ALA A 26 19.59 -15.94 -6.88
C ALA A 26 19.77 -14.45 -6.59
N THR A 27 20.86 -14.13 -5.94
CA THR A 27 21.31 -12.78 -5.63
C THR A 27 21.52 -12.04 -6.95
N GLN A 28 20.45 -11.45 -7.51
CA GLN A 28 20.61 -10.48 -8.59
C GLN A 28 21.27 -9.25 -7.96
N ALA A 29 22.25 -8.69 -8.66
CA ALA A 29 22.92 -7.46 -8.25
C ALA A 29 21.90 -6.46 -7.73
N SER A 30 22.14 -5.92 -6.52
CA SER A 30 21.26 -4.92 -5.92
C SER A 30 21.07 -3.79 -6.93
N PRO A 31 19.83 -3.46 -7.34
CA PRO A 31 19.62 -2.37 -8.27
C PRO A 31 20.18 -1.09 -7.65
N VAL A 32 20.79 -0.24 -8.49
CA VAL A 32 21.28 1.06 -8.05
C VAL A 32 20.07 1.83 -7.51
N PRO A 33 20.12 2.32 -6.26
CA PRO A 33 18.98 3.05 -5.70
C PRO A 33 18.60 4.23 -6.59
N VAL A 34 17.32 4.33 -6.97
CA VAL A 34 16.82 5.53 -7.63
C VAL A 34 16.87 6.66 -6.61
N ASP A 35 17.64 7.69 -6.94
CA ASP A 35 17.68 8.93 -6.16
C ASP A 35 16.38 9.71 -6.47
N PRO A 36 15.44 9.84 -5.52
CA PRO A 36 14.17 10.51 -5.75
C PRO A 36 14.33 11.97 -6.17
N ALA A 37 15.47 12.60 -5.86
CA ALA A 37 15.78 13.97 -6.23
C ALA A 37 16.23 14.12 -7.70
N LYS A 38 16.57 13.04 -8.39
CA LYS A 38 17.05 13.05 -9.79
C LYS A 38 16.02 12.62 -10.82
N GLY A 39 14.84 12.17 -10.38
CA GLY A 39 13.71 11.80 -11.22
C GLY A 39 12.68 12.93 -11.34
N PRO A 40 11.54 12.66 -12.01
CA PRO A 40 10.41 13.58 -12.02
C PRO A 40 9.90 13.79 -10.59
N ARG A 41 9.56 15.05 -10.26
CA ARG A 41 9.07 15.41 -8.92
C ARG A 41 7.71 14.78 -8.65
N PHE A 42 7.64 13.93 -7.67
CA PHE A 42 6.41 13.25 -7.27
C PHE A 42 6.04 13.53 -5.82
N GLY A 43 4.76 13.36 -5.51
CA GLY A 43 4.28 13.34 -4.13
C GLY A 43 3.65 12.01 -3.78
N VAL A 44 3.56 11.72 -2.48
CA VAL A 44 2.78 10.60 -1.95
C VAL A 44 1.76 11.15 -0.98
N LEU A 45 0.48 10.92 -1.25
CA LEU A 45 -0.64 11.43 -0.46
C LEU A 45 -1.38 10.30 0.23
N ASP A 46 -1.72 10.52 1.49
CA ASP A 46 -2.66 9.72 2.28
C ASP A 46 -3.50 10.63 3.19
N LEU A 47 -4.72 10.21 3.53
CA LEU A 47 -5.67 10.96 4.33
C LEU A 47 -6.28 10.10 5.43
N GLU A 48 -6.43 10.72 6.62
CA GLU A 48 -7.28 10.21 7.68
C GLU A 48 -8.59 10.99 7.78
N THR A 49 -9.70 10.31 8.08
CA THR A 49 -11.01 10.90 8.04
C THR A 49 -11.58 11.19 9.44
N ARG A 50 -12.53 12.14 9.51
CA ARG A 50 -13.26 12.48 10.75
C ARG A 50 -14.40 11.51 11.04
N ARG A 51 -14.95 10.88 10.00
CA ARG A 51 -16.11 9.99 10.06
C ARG A 51 -15.84 8.69 9.32
N SER A 52 -16.31 7.60 9.89
CA SER A 52 -16.25 6.27 9.27
C SER A 52 -17.25 6.12 8.12
N ALA A 53 -17.07 5.08 7.32
CA ALA A 53 -18.04 4.69 6.29
C ALA A 53 -19.43 4.44 6.90
N GLN A 54 -19.50 3.83 8.09
CA GLN A 54 -20.75 3.58 8.78
C GLN A 54 -21.47 4.89 9.16
N GLU A 55 -20.76 5.88 9.69
CA GLU A 55 -21.35 7.18 10.11
C GLU A 55 -21.87 8.00 8.93
N VAL A 56 -21.36 7.80 7.73
CA VAL A 56 -21.83 8.51 6.53
C VAL A 56 -22.77 7.69 5.65
N GLY A 57 -23.10 6.44 6.03
CA GLY A 57 -24.02 5.57 5.30
C GLY A 57 -23.35 4.77 4.17
N GLY A 58 -22.08 4.44 4.30
CA GLY A 58 -21.33 3.54 3.41
C GLY A 58 -20.19 4.21 2.64
N TRP A 59 -19.32 3.40 2.07
CA TRP A 59 -18.13 3.82 1.31
C TRP A 59 -18.46 4.68 0.08
N GLY A 60 -19.65 4.55 -0.50
CA GLY A 60 -20.10 5.41 -1.60
C GLY A 60 -20.28 6.88 -1.20
N ASN A 61 -20.32 7.17 0.08
CA ASN A 61 -20.48 8.51 0.66
C ASN A 61 -19.15 9.11 1.18
N ALA A 62 -18.00 8.67 0.65
CA ALA A 62 -16.67 9.12 1.09
C ALA A 62 -16.53 10.66 1.13
N ARG A 63 -17.20 11.38 0.23
CA ARG A 63 -17.25 12.85 0.20
C ARG A 63 -17.81 13.50 1.48
N ARG A 64 -18.52 12.75 2.30
CA ARG A 64 -19.12 13.22 3.55
C ARG A 64 -18.24 12.93 4.77
N MET A 65 -17.11 12.22 4.60
CA MET A 65 -16.27 11.80 5.72
C MET A 65 -15.50 12.95 6.35
N GLY A 66 -15.09 13.94 5.55
CA GLY A 66 -14.19 15.02 5.99
C GLY A 66 -12.79 14.50 6.34
N ILE A 67 -11.82 15.39 6.48
CA ILE A 67 -10.42 15.06 6.76
C ILE A 67 -10.09 15.43 8.20
N SER A 68 -9.52 14.51 8.98
CA SER A 68 -8.89 14.81 10.25
C SER A 68 -7.46 15.34 10.03
N VAL A 69 -6.68 14.63 9.21
CA VAL A 69 -5.32 14.97 8.80
C VAL A 69 -5.11 14.50 7.37
N GLY A 70 -4.39 15.27 6.56
CA GLY A 70 -3.79 14.82 5.31
C GLY A 70 -2.27 14.94 5.40
N VAL A 71 -1.54 14.00 4.80
CA VAL A 71 -0.07 14.06 4.72
C VAL A 71 0.36 13.88 3.28
N LEU A 72 1.22 14.79 2.82
CA LEU A 72 1.83 14.76 1.49
C LEU A 72 3.35 14.73 1.63
N TYR A 73 3.99 13.65 1.21
CA TYR A 73 5.42 13.64 0.93
C TYR A 73 5.70 14.31 -0.41
N ASP A 74 6.70 15.16 -0.47
CA ASP A 74 7.15 15.83 -1.69
C ASP A 74 8.61 15.46 -1.95
N SER A 75 8.87 14.75 -3.05
CA SER A 75 10.23 14.29 -3.39
C SER A 75 11.22 15.42 -3.70
N GLY A 76 10.72 16.62 -4.04
CA GLY A 76 11.58 17.79 -4.24
C GLY A 76 12.02 18.45 -2.94
N LEU A 77 11.27 18.23 -1.85
CA LEU A 77 11.63 18.69 -0.50
C LEU A 77 12.27 17.58 0.34
N ASP A 78 12.09 16.33 -0.06
CA ASP A 78 12.39 15.11 0.70
C ASP A 78 11.79 15.14 2.12
N ASP A 79 10.56 15.68 2.23
CA ASP A 79 9.84 15.79 3.51
C ASP A 79 8.33 15.66 3.33
N CYS A 80 7.65 15.45 4.46
CA CYS A 80 6.20 15.36 4.55
C CYS A 80 5.60 16.67 5.07
N LEU A 81 4.60 17.15 4.36
CA LEU A 81 3.75 18.27 4.75
C LEU A 81 2.45 17.74 5.33
N SER A 82 1.99 18.29 6.45
CA SER A 82 0.72 17.91 7.07
C SER A 82 -0.31 19.01 6.90
N TYR A 83 -1.59 18.62 6.75
CA TYR A 83 -2.69 19.52 6.49
C TYR A 83 -3.90 19.17 7.34
N ALA A 84 -4.51 20.18 7.96
CA ALA A 84 -5.86 20.09 8.49
C ALA A 84 -6.90 20.29 7.38
N GLN A 85 -8.18 20.06 7.67
CA GLN A 85 -9.24 20.18 6.65
C GLN A 85 -9.36 21.57 6.02
N ASP A 86 -9.17 22.63 6.80
CA ASP A 86 -9.19 24.02 6.34
C ASP A 86 -7.98 24.41 5.49
N GLU A 87 -6.92 23.60 5.54
CA GLU A 87 -5.73 23.75 4.69
C GLU A 87 -5.82 22.99 3.35
N VAL A 88 -6.96 22.37 3.02
CA VAL A 88 -7.16 21.70 1.71
C VAL A 88 -6.83 22.60 0.51
N PRO A 89 -7.13 23.90 0.49
CA PRO A 89 -6.71 24.77 -0.62
C PRO A 89 -5.17 24.80 -0.79
N ARG A 90 -4.42 24.88 0.30
CA ARG A 90 -2.95 24.82 0.29
C ARG A 90 -2.44 23.45 -0.17
N MET A 91 -3.04 22.37 0.32
CA MET A 91 -2.71 21.01 -0.14
C MET A 91 -2.87 20.89 -1.66
N ILE A 92 -3.94 21.47 -2.24
CA ILE A 92 -4.19 21.47 -3.69
C ILE A 92 -3.09 22.24 -4.44
N GLU A 93 -2.65 23.39 -3.92
CA GLU A 93 -1.55 24.14 -4.50
C GLU A 93 -0.25 23.36 -4.51
N ASP A 94 0.05 22.64 -3.42
CA ASP A 94 1.24 21.80 -3.33
C ASP A 94 1.15 20.60 -4.27
N LEU A 95 -0.01 19.93 -4.35
CA LEU A 95 -0.27 18.84 -5.31
C LEU A 95 -0.12 19.29 -6.77
N ALA A 96 -0.55 20.51 -7.09
CA ALA A 96 -0.47 21.05 -8.45
C ALA A 96 0.96 21.35 -8.92
N ARG A 97 1.95 21.40 -8.01
CA ARG A 97 3.38 21.60 -8.31
C ARG A 97 4.11 20.30 -8.64
N LEU A 98 3.47 19.17 -8.43
CA LEU A 98 4.04 17.85 -8.66
C LEU A 98 3.80 17.40 -10.09
N GLU A 99 4.74 16.66 -10.66
CA GLU A 99 4.57 16.04 -11.96
C GLU A 99 3.56 14.89 -11.92
N PHE A 100 3.52 14.17 -10.80
CA PHE A 100 2.50 13.16 -10.51
C PHE A 100 2.39 12.84 -9.03
N VAL A 101 1.31 12.17 -8.66
CA VAL A 101 1.02 11.74 -7.30
C VAL A 101 1.03 10.21 -7.25
N VAL A 102 1.64 9.65 -6.23
CA VAL A 102 1.57 8.22 -5.88
C VAL A 102 0.65 8.06 -4.68
N GLY A 103 -0.13 6.99 -4.67
CA GLY A 103 -0.96 6.66 -3.51
C GLY A 103 -1.36 5.19 -3.50
N PHE A 104 -2.03 4.80 -2.43
CA PHE A 104 -2.56 3.46 -2.25
C PHE A 104 -4.08 3.50 -2.12
N ASN A 105 -4.82 3.17 -3.17
CA ASN A 105 -6.27 3.35 -3.29
C ASN A 105 -6.72 4.82 -3.40
N ILE A 106 -5.81 5.72 -3.67
CA ILE A 106 -5.99 7.17 -3.66
C ILE A 106 -7.12 7.62 -4.60
N LYS A 107 -7.21 7.06 -5.81
CA LYS A 107 -8.22 7.42 -6.81
C LYS A 107 -9.65 7.10 -6.37
N ARG A 108 -9.83 6.03 -5.60
CA ARG A 108 -11.16 5.55 -5.17
C ARG A 108 -11.55 6.03 -3.78
N PHE A 109 -10.61 6.47 -2.96
CA PHE A 109 -10.87 6.88 -1.59
C PHE A 109 -10.47 8.35 -1.35
N ASP A 110 -9.18 8.67 -1.26
CA ASP A 110 -8.70 9.99 -0.86
C ASP A 110 -9.24 11.11 -1.75
N TYR A 111 -9.19 10.92 -3.07
CA TYR A 111 -9.77 11.90 -4.00
C TYR A 111 -11.29 12.05 -3.87
N GLU A 112 -12.02 11.00 -3.51
CA GLU A 112 -13.44 11.12 -3.26
C GLU A 112 -13.73 11.86 -1.94
N VAL A 113 -12.90 11.69 -0.90
CA VAL A 113 -12.98 12.49 0.33
C VAL A 113 -12.72 13.97 0.01
N LEU A 114 -11.62 14.27 -0.69
CA LEU A 114 -11.25 15.64 -1.09
C LEU A 114 -12.31 16.33 -1.95
N ARG A 115 -12.99 15.58 -2.84
CA ARG A 115 -14.11 16.09 -3.65
C ARG A 115 -15.34 16.47 -2.83
N GLY A 116 -15.41 16.10 -1.57
CA GLY A 116 -16.40 16.60 -0.63
C GLY A 116 -16.06 17.97 -0.03
N LEU A 117 -14.81 18.43 -0.22
CA LEU A 117 -14.27 19.65 0.37
C LEU A 117 -13.87 20.69 -0.69
N SER A 118 -13.73 20.29 -1.96
CA SER A 118 -13.30 21.17 -3.05
C SER A 118 -13.80 20.64 -4.41
N ASP A 119 -14.11 21.56 -5.31
CA ASP A 119 -14.45 21.25 -6.71
C ASP A 119 -13.23 21.04 -7.61
N TYR A 120 -12.02 21.02 -7.03
CA TYR A 120 -10.80 20.76 -7.78
C TYR A 120 -10.88 19.39 -8.50
N PRO A 121 -10.43 19.31 -9.78
CA PRO A 121 -10.60 18.11 -10.58
C PRO A 121 -9.54 17.04 -10.25
N PHE A 122 -9.49 16.53 -9.03
CA PHE A 122 -8.51 15.54 -8.55
C PHE A 122 -8.29 14.36 -9.50
N ARG A 123 -9.35 13.93 -10.21
CA ARG A 123 -9.24 12.82 -11.19
C ARG A 123 -8.39 13.16 -12.41
N LYS A 124 -8.06 14.43 -12.63
CA LYS A 124 -7.18 14.88 -13.71
C LYS A 124 -5.73 14.98 -13.26
N LEU A 125 -5.43 14.87 -11.96
CA LEU A 125 -4.06 14.79 -11.48
C LEU A 125 -3.38 13.54 -12.07
N PRO A 126 -2.18 13.71 -12.63
CA PRO A 126 -1.36 12.57 -13.02
C PRO A 126 -1.11 11.70 -11.78
N THR A 127 -1.62 10.47 -11.76
CA THR A 127 -1.65 9.65 -10.53
C THR A 127 -1.32 8.19 -10.80
N LEU A 128 -0.36 7.67 -10.05
CA LEU A 128 -0.04 6.25 -9.95
C LEU A 128 -0.66 5.69 -8.66
N ASP A 129 -1.68 4.85 -8.81
CA ASP A 129 -2.34 4.16 -7.68
C ASP A 129 -1.81 2.73 -7.59
N ILE A 130 -0.99 2.46 -6.57
CA ILE A 130 -0.33 1.15 -6.40
C ILE A 130 -1.38 0.04 -6.24
N LEU A 131 -2.47 0.29 -5.50
CA LEU A 131 -3.49 -0.74 -5.32
C LEU A 131 -4.25 -1.04 -6.61
N GLU A 132 -4.47 -0.06 -7.47
CA GLU A 132 -5.08 -0.27 -8.80
C GLU A 132 -4.22 -1.21 -9.66
N LEU A 133 -2.91 -0.98 -9.68
CA LEU A 133 -1.96 -1.81 -10.43
C LEU A 133 -1.84 -3.23 -9.84
N VAL A 134 -1.78 -3.35 -8.52
CA VAL A 134 -1.80 -4.65 -7.81
C VAL A 134 -3.08 -5.41 -8.12
N HIS A 135 -4.24 -4.74 -8.04
CA HIS A 135 -5.53 -5.35 -8.33
C HIS A 135 -5.63 -5.81 -9.79
N ALA A 136 -5.11 -5.01 -10.74
CA ALA A 136 -5.10 -5.38 -12.15
C ALA A 136 -4.27 -6.66 -12.44
N ARG A 137 -3.24 -6.93 -11.62
CA ARG A 137 -2.39 -8.12 -11.75
C ARG A 137 -2.93 -9.35 -11.04
N LEU A 138 -3.54 -9.18 -9.88
CA LEU A 138 -3.96 -10.29 -9.00
C LEU A 138 -5.46 -10.63 -9.12
N GLY A 139 -6.30 -9.69 -9.59
CA GLY A 139 -7.75 -9.82 -9.58
C GLY A 139 -8.40 -9.62 -8.19
N TYR A 140 -7.60 -9.35 -7.15
CA TYR A 140 -8.08 -9.06 -5.79
C TYR A 140 -7.21 -7.99 -5.11
N ARG A 141 -7.73 -7.43 -4.02
CA ARG A 141 -7.08 -6.32 -3.30
C ARG A 141 -6.18 -6.86 -2.19
N LEU A 142 -5.03 -6.20 -2.01
CA LEU A 142 -4.18 -6.36 -0.84
C LEU A 142 -4.28 -5.12 0.05
N SER A 143 -3.97 -5.26 1.33
CA SER A 143 -3.80 -4.13 2.23
C SER A 143 -2.40 -3.51 2.07
N LEU A 144 -2.27 -2.22 2.38
CA LEU A 144 -0.98 -1.54 2.44
C LEU A 144 -0.03 -2.25 3.42
N ASP A 145 -0.48 -2.50 4.64
CA ASP A 145 0.28 -3.22 5.67
C ASP A 145 0.77 -4.60 5.19
N GLY A 146 -0.10 -5.38 4.52
CA GLY A 146 0.25 -6.71 4.04
C GLY A 146 1.32 -6.67 2.95
N LEU A 147 1.20 -5.70 2.03
CA LEU A 147 2.16 -5.51 0.95
C LEU A 147 3.50 -4.97 1.50
N ALA A 148 3.45 -4.00 2.43
CA ALA A 148 4.64 -3.44 3.07
C ALA A 148 5.35 -4.47 3.97
N ALA A 149 4.62 -5.29 4.71
CA ALA A 149 5.21 -6.35 5.52
C ALA A 149 5.98 -7.36 4.65
N ALA A 150 5.39 -7.80 3.53
CA ALA A 150 6.03 -8.77 2.65
C ALA A 150 7.20 -8.16 1.85
N THR A 151 7.07 -6.91 1.39
CA THR A 151 8.05 -6.26 0.50
C THR A 151 9.19 -5.61 1.26
N LEU A 152 8.87 -4.91 2.36
CA LEU A 152 9.81 -4.06 3.11
C LEU A 152 10.18 -4.64 4.47
N GLY A 153 9.55 -5.74 4.90
CA GLY A 153 9.70 -6.25 6.27
C GLY A 153 9.08 -5.32 7.33
N ALA A 154 8.19 -4.42 6.92
CA ALA A 154 7.58 -3.45 7.82
C ALA A 154 6.69 -4.15 8.85
N LYS A 155 6.74 -3.67 10.09
CA LYS A 155 5.81 -4.13 11.14
C LYS A 155 4.42 -3.53 10.85
N LYS A 156 3.39 -4.32 11.16
CA LYS A 156 2.00 -3.88 11.05
C LYS A 156 1.79 -2.60 11.86
N SER A 157 1.17 -1.60 11.25
CA SER A 157 0.78 -0.36 11.90
C SER A 157 -0.52 -0.51 12.70
N ALA A 158 -0.99 0.55 13.36
CA ALA A 158 -2.32 0.59 13.97
C ALA A 158 -3.42 0.39 12.90
N HIS A 159 -4.65 0.08 13.30
CA HIS A 159 -5.75 -0.04 12.36
C HIS A 159 -6.36 1.33 12.08
N GLY A 160 -6.82 1.59 10.84
CA GLY A 160 -7.45 2.86 10.44
C GLY A 160 -8.66 3.26 11.31
N LEU A 161 -9.35 2.30 11.95
CA LEU A 161 -10.37 2.57 12.96
C LEU A 161 -9.82 3.26 14.21
N GLN A 162 -8.53 3.11 14.50
CA GLN A 162 -7.89 3.79 15.63
C GLN A 162 -7.77 5.30 15.36
N ALA A 163 -7.52 5.73 14.14
CA ALA A 163 -7.46 7.14 13.77
C ALA A 163 -8.80 7.86 14.05
N LEU A 164 -9.95 7.19 13.81
CA LEU A 164 -11.27 7.72 14.15
C LEU A 164 -11.48 7.90 15.67
N THR A 165 -10.93 6.99 16.47
CA THR A 165 -10.97 7.10 17.93
C THR A 165 -10.10 8.28 18.39
N TRP A 166 -8.90 8.40 17.88
CA TRP A 166 -7.99 9.52 18.15
C TRP A 166 -8.58 10.86 17.74
N TRP A 167 -9.30 10.91 16.61
CA TRP A 167 -10.00 12.13 16.21
C TRP A 167 -11.03 12.58 17.26
N LYS A 168 -11.85 11.64 17.77
CA LYS A 168 -12.86 11.92 18.80
C LYS A 168 -12.22 12.33 20.14
N GLU A 169 -11.00 11.89 20.40
CA GLU A 169 -10.21 12.21 21.58
C GLU A 169 -9.34 13.47 21.42
N GLY A 170 -9.31 14.08 20.22
CA GLY A 170 -8.47 15.26 19.94
C GLY A 170 -6.97 14.97 19.80
N LYS A 171 -6.59 13.71 19.59
CA LYS A 171 -5.21 13.24 19.47
C LYS A 171 -4.68 13.43 18.05
N ILE A 172 -4.49 14.69 17.65
CA ILE A 172 -4.10 15.03 16.25
C ILE A 172 -2.68 14.57 15.94
N GLU A 173 -1.76 14.64 16.90
CA GLU A 173 -0.37 14.22 16.69
C GLU A 173 -0.26 12.74 16.39
N GLU A 174 -1.03 11.89 17.08
CA GLU A 174 -1.08 10.44 16.83
C GLU A 174 -1.65 10.13 15.46
N ILE A 175 -2.70 10.85 15.02
CA ILE A 175 -3.27 10.70 13.68
C ILE A 175 -2.23 11.11 12.63
N THR A 176 -1.54 12.23 12.85
CA THR A 176 -0.50 12.74 11.94
C THR A 176 0.64 11.75 11.81
N ALA A 177 1.12 11.18 12.93
CA ALA A 177 2.18 10.19 12.92
C ALA A 177 1.76 8.90 12.18
N TYR A 178 0.51 8.48 12.36
CA TYR A 178 -0.05 7.32 11.68
C TYR A 178 -0.18 7.54 10.17
N CYS A 179 -0.81 8.64 9.74
CA CYS A 179 -0.96 9.01 8.34
C CYS A 179 0.42 9.19 7.66
N ARG A 180 1.38 9.86 8.35
CA ARG A 180 2.76 9.98 7.87
C ARG A 180 3.41 8.61 7.65
N ARG A 181 3.17 7.66 8.54
CA ARG A 181 3.68 6.28 8.40
C ARG A 181 3.13 5.61 7.15
N ASP A 182 1.85 5.75 6.84
CA ASP A 182 1.24 5.17 5.66
C ASP A 182 1.75 5.83 4.36
N VAL A 183 2.02 7.14 4.38
CA VAL A 183 2.73 7.86 3.30
C VAL A 183 4.13 7.31 3.10
N GLU A 184 4.93 7.15 4.17
CA GLU A 184 6.28 6.60 4.11
C GLU A 184 6.30 5.17 3.57
N LEU A 185 5.39 4.30 4.03
CA LEU A 185 5.25 2.93 3.52
C LEU A 185 4.88 2.92 2.03
N THR A 186 3.99 3.79 1.61
CA THR A 186 3.57 3.91 0.20
C THR A 186 4.72 4.42 -0.68
N ARG A 187 5.49 5.41 -0.20
CA ARG A 187 6.71 5.90 -0.84
C ARG A 187 7.73 4.78 -1.01
N ASP A 188 8.01 4.07 0.07
CA ASP A 188 9.04 3.03 0.08
C ASP A 188 8.65 1.83 -0.81
N LEU A 189 7.36 1.47 -0.86
CA LEU A 189 6.84 0.48 -1.81
C LEU A 189 7.00 0.95 -3.25
N TYR A 190 6.69 2.22 -3.53
CA TYR A 190 6.88 2.82 -4.85
C TYR A 190 8.36 2.75 -5.27
N LEU A 191 9.28 3.23 -4.44
CA LEU A 191 10.71 3.23 -4.71
C LEU A 191 11.27 1.81 -4.85
N PHE A 192 10.84 0.87 -3.99
CA PHE A 192 11.21 -0.52 -4.11
C PHE A 192 10.75 -1.11 -5.45
N GLY A 193 9.49 -0.94 -5.81
CA GLY A 193 8.94 -1.46 -7.05
C GLY A 193 9.56 -0.83 -8.29
N LEU A 194 9.85 0.48 -8.25
CA LEU A 194 10.54 1.19 -9.32
C LEU A 194 11.96 0.64 -9.54
N ASN A 195 12.69 0.38 -8.45
CA ASN A 195 14.05 -0.15 -8.51
C ASN A 195 14.11 -1.64 -8.94
N ASN A 196 13.13 -2.44 -8.53
CA ASN A 196 13.21 -3.90 -8.65
C ASN A 196 12.29 -4.48 -9.75
N GLY A 197 11.30 -3.72 -10.24
CA GLY A 197 10.31 -4.21 -11.21
C GLY A 197 9.29 -5.20 -10.62
N TYR A 198 9.25 -5.36 -9.30
CA TYR A 198 8.29 -6.21 -8.60
C TYR A 198 8.04 -5.72 -7.17
N LEU A 199 6.91 -6.14 -6.61
CA LEU A 199 6.65 -6.11 -5.17
C LEU A 199 6.54 -7.54 -4.64
N LEU A 200 6.55 -7.71 -3.31
CA LEU A 200 6.33 -9.00 -2.65
C LEU A 200 4.97 -8.98 -1.94
N PHE A 201 4.29 -10.11 -1.94
CA PHE A 201 3.07 -10.28 -1.15
C PHE A 201 2.95 -11.72 -0.63
N THR A 202 2.22 -11.89 0.46
CA THR A 202 1.90 -13.21 0.99
C THR A 202 0.64 -13.73 0.30
N ASN A 203 0.74 -14.85 -0.41
CA ASN A 203 -0.39 -15.48 -1.09
C ASN A 203 -1.33 -16.18 -0.09
N LYS A 204 -2.45 -16.71 -0.58
CA LYS A 204 -3.44 -17.42 0.26
C LYS A 204 -2.88 -18.68 0.94
N GLY A 205 -1.78 -19.23 0.42
CA GLY A 205 -1.07 -20.36 1.01
C GLY A 205 -0.02 -19.98 2.06
N GLY A 206 0.08 -18.68 2.41
CA GLY A 206 1.05 -18.18 3.38
C GLY A 206 2.48 -18.01 2.84
N GLN A 207 2.70 -18.18 1.54
CA GLN A 207 4.01 -18.04 0.92
C GLN A 207 4.23 -16.61 0.44
N VAL A 208 5.45 -16.09 0.62
CA VAL A 208 5.86 -14.80 0.05
C VAL A 208 6.26 -15.03 -1.41
N VAL A 209 5.61 -14.31 -2.33
CA VAL A 209 5.81 -14.43 -3.77
C VAL A 209 6.03 -13.07 -4.42
N ARG A 210 6.73 -13.05 -5.56
CA ARG A 210 6.94 -11.84 -6.34
C ARG A 210 5.72 -11.53 -7.20
N LEU A 211 5.33 -10.25 -7.19
CA LEU A 211 4.34 -9.66 -8.08
C LEU A 211 5.08 -8.74 -9.07
N PRO A 212 5.32 -9.16 -10.31
CA PRO A 212 5.90 -8.28 -11.33
C PRO A 212 4.99 -7.07 -11.56
N ILE A 213 5.54 -5.87 -11.41
CA ILE A 213 4.78 -4.61 -11.53
C ILE A 213 5.71 -3.53 -12.09
N ASP A 214 5.21 -2.75 -13.04
CA ASP A 214 5.91 -1.57 -13.56
C ASP A 214 5.35 -0.32 -12.88
N LEU A 215 6.17 0.34 -12.08
CA LEU A 215 5.85 1.58 -11.37
C LEU A 215 6.54 2.79 -12.02
N THR A 216 7.06 2.67 -13.25
CA THR A 216 7.68 3.80 -13.96
C THR A 216 6.63 4.87 -14.29
N TRP A 217 7.06 6.13 -14.26
CA TRP A 217 6.23 7.26 -14.66
C TRP A 217 6.85 8.01 -15.87
N PRO A 218 6.08 8.39 -16.90
CA PRO A 218 4.69 7.99 -17.13
C PRO A 218 4.56 6.47 -17.34
N PRO A 219 3.38 5.87 -17.05
CA PRO A 219 3.17 4.45 -17.29
C PRO A 219 3.44 4.12 -18.75
N LYS A 220 4.19 3.05 -19.00
CA LYS A 220 4.35 2.55 -20.37
C LYS A 220 2.98 2.12 -20.90
N GLU A 221 2.63 2.57 -22.10
CA GLU A 221 1.40 2.12 -22.75
C GLU A 221 1.42 0.58 -22.81
N THR A 222 0.58 -0.06 -22.03
CA THR A 222 0.34 -1.49 -22.17
C THR A 222 -0.41 -1.67 -23.48
N LYS A 223 0.29 -2.13 -24.55
CA LYS A 223 -0.40 -2.66 -25.73
C LYS A 223 -1.41 -3.67 -25.24
N ARG A 224 -2.70 -3.36 -25.38
CA ARG A 224 -3.76 -4.37 -25.18
C ARG A 224 -3.38 -5.52 -26.12
N PRO A 225 -3.35 -6.78 -25.67
CA PRO A 225 -3.25 -7.88 -26.62
C PRO A 225 -4.40 -7.70 -27.61
N ASP A 226 -4.06 -7.63 -28.91
CA ASP A 226 -5.01 -7.53 -29.98
C ASP A 226 -6.09 -8.60 -29.75
N ALA A 227 -7.33 -8.15 -29.55
CA ALA A 227 -8.48 -9.00 -29.76
C ALA A 227 -8.50 -9.29 -31.26
N SER A 228 -7.85 -10.37 -31.66
CA SER A 228 -7.99 -10.91 -33.00
C SER A 228 -9.42 -11.37 -33.21
N PRO A 229 -9.99 -11.15 -34.39
CA PRO A 229 -11.41 -11.32 -34.73
C PRO A 229 -11.90 -12.76 -34.65
#